data_6b828d35da22d14f3b591de0cb9ee6c1
#
_entry.id   6b828d35da22d14f3b591de0cb9ee6c1
#
_cell.length_a   1.000
_cell.length_b   1.000
_cell.length_c   1.000
_cell.angle_alpha   90.00
_cell.angle_beta   90.00
_cell.angle_gamma   90.00
#
_symmetry.space_group_name_H-M   'P 1'
#
loop_
_entity.id
_entity.type
_entity.pdbx_description
1 polymer ?
#
loop_
_entity_poly.entity_id
_entity_poly.type
_entity_poly.pdbx_seq_one_letter_code
_entity_poly.pdbx_strand_id
1 'polypeptide(L)'
;MLTLFSVPRPFHGHYGIIQRNAIKSWTLLRPQPEIILLGTDDGTAEVAKEFGVRHVPELEYTEQGRPLADSMYKETEKVSQQPYLCIVSADIVLMGNFMSAVEQVAQRNRASLMVGQRWNLDVTEPIDFESDWEPELRQDMLARGEWGPRTGEDYILS
;
A
#
# COMPACT_ATOMS: atom_id res chain seq x y z
N MET A 1 15.94 2.59 4.04
CA MET A 1 15.23 2.40 2.80
C MET A 1 13.76 2.80 2.95
N LEU A 2 12.74 2.00 2.83
CA LEU A 2 11.32 2.40 2.79
C LEU A 2 10.46 1.53 3.70
N THR A 3 9.53 2.15 4.44
CA THR A 3 8.39 1.49 5.08
C THR A 3 7.11 1.86 4.35
N LEU A 4 6.38 0.86 3.85
CA LEU A 4 5.01 0.99 3.41
C LEU A 4 4.08 0.74 4.60
N PHE A 5 3.10 1.61 4.81
CA PHE A 5 2.10 1.38 5.84
C PHE A 5 0.69 1.71 5.37
N SER A 6 -0.27 1.00 5.90
CA SER A 6 -1.66 1.10 5.48
C SER A 6 -2.63 0.74 6.60
N VAL A 7 -3.83 1.29 6.53
CA VAL A 7 -4.98 0.86 7.34
C VAL A 7 -5.95 0.14 6.43
N PRO A 8 -5.97 -1.20 6.44
CA PRO A 8 -6.92 -1.97 5.65
C PRO A 8 -8.35 -1.78 6.12
N ARG A 9 -9.30 -1.99 5.23
CA ARG A 9 -10.71 -2.24 5.58
C ARG A 9 -10.91 -3.71 5.95
N PRO A 10 -12.03 -4.10 6.57
CA PRO A 10 -12.33 -5.51 6.83
C PRO A 10 -12.13 -6.40 5.59
N PHE A 11 -11.45 -7.52 5.76
CA PHE A 11 -11.07 -8.42 4.66
C PHE A 11 -12.23 -9.34 4.23
N HIS A 12 -13.38 -8.75 3.91
CA HIS A 12 -14.57 -9.47 3.47
C HIS A 12 -14.88 -9.26 1.98
N GLY A 13 -15.38 -10.32 1.32
CA GLY A 13 -15.84 -10.25 -0.06
C GLY A 13 -14.81 -9.62 -1.00
N HIS A 14 -15.25 -8.68 -1.83
CA HIS A 14 -14.40 -8.00 -2.79
C HIS A 14 -13.21 -7.26 -2.15
N TYR A 15 -13.41 -6.59 -1.00
CA TYR A 15 -12.29 -5.93 -0.28
C TYR A 15 -11.24 -6.93 0.19
N GLY A 16 -11.63 -8.14 0.57
CA GLY A 16 -10.71 -9.20 0.93
C GLY A 16 -9.79 -9.60 -0.23
N ILE A 17 -10.32 -9.62 -1.46
CA ILE A 17 -9.58 -9.98 -2.67
C ILE A 17 -8.60 -8.85 -3.06
N ILE A 18 -9.10 -7.64 -3.26
CA ILE A 18 -8.28 -6.53 -3.77
C ILE A 18 -7.18 -6.13 -2.80
N GLN A 19 -7.44 -6.14 -1.49
CA GLN A 19 -6.45 -5.82 -0.48
C GLN A 19 -5.36 -6.91 -0.38
N ARG A 20 -5.71 -8.20 -0.49
CA ARG A 20 -4.71 -9.27 -0.56
C ARG A 20 -3.84 -9.15 -1.80
N ASN A 21 -4.43 -8.85 -2.96
CA ASN A 21 -3.69 -8.58 -4.19
C ASN A 21 -2.68 -7.44 -4.00
N ALA A 22 -3.12 -6.34 -3.40
CA ALA A 22 -2.26 -5.19 -3.14
C ALA A 22 -1.10 -5.54 -2.20
N ILE A 23 -1.39 -6.08 -1.02
CA ILE A 23 -0.37 -6.43 -0.03
C ILE A 23 0.61 -7.46 -0.58
N LYS A 24 0.13 -8.47 -1.33
CA LYS A 24 1.01 -9.43 -1.99
C LYS A 24 1.96 -8.74 -2.96
N SER A 25 1.48 -7.82 -3.77
CA SER A 25 2.34 -7.07 -4.70
C SER A 25 3.45 -6.29 -3.98
N TRP A 26 3.16 -5.72 -2.80
CA TRP A 26 4.17 -5.00 -2.00
C TRP A 26 5.27 -5.92 -1.50
N THR A 27 4.95 -7.17 -1.14
CA THR A 27 5.95 -8.17 -0.71
C THR A 27 6.90 -8.59 -1.84
N LEU A 28 6.49 -8.38 -3.08
CA LEU A 28 7.27 -8.72 -4.28
C LEU A 28 8.18 -7.58 -4.75
N LEU A 29 8.02 -6.36 -4.24
CA LEU A 29 8.89 -5.23 -4.59
C LEU A 29 10.36 -5.51 -4.26
N ARG A 30 11.25 -4.98 -5.10
CA ARG A 30 12.71 -5.10 -4.90
C ARG A 30 13.41 -3.75 -5.09
N PRO A 31 14.26 -3.34 -4.12
CA PRO A 31 14.49 -3.98 -2.81
C PRO A 31 13.21 -4.01 -1.98
N GLN A 32 13.04 -5.08 -1.19
CA GLN A 32 11.80 -5.29 -0.43
C GLN A 32 11.64 -4.23 0.66
N PRO A 33 10.52 -3.47 0.68
CA PRO A 33 10.23 -2.53 1.76
C PRO A 33 9.84 -3.25 3.06
N GLU A 34 9.96 -2.56 4.18
CA GLU A 34 9.22 -2.93 5.38
C GLU A 34 7.73 -2.66 5.15
N ILE A 35 6.86 -3.55 5.58
CA ILE A 35 5.40 -3.40 5.41
C ILE A 35 4.72 -3.49 6.76
N ILE A 36 3.88 -2.50 7.06
CA ILE A 36 3.13 -2.39 8.32
C ILE A 36 1.64 -2.24 8.03
N LEU A 37 0.84 -3.14 8.57
CA LEU A 37 -0.62 -3.02 8.57
C LEU A 37 -1.08 -2.49 9.92
N LEU A 38 -1.86 -1.41 9.91
CA LEU A 38 -2.32 -0.71 11.10
C LEU A 38 -3.80 -1.00 11.37
N GLY A 39 -4.18 -0.95 12.66
CA GLY A 39 -5.57 -1.04 13.07
C GLY A 39 -6.05 -2.44 13.38
N THR A 40 -7.33 -2.54 13.75
CA THR A 40 -7.95 -3.78 14.25
C THR A 40 -9.11 -4.26 13.40
N ASP A 41 -9.25 -3.74 12.19
CA ASP A 41 -10.31 -4.20 11.29
C ASP A 41 -10.18 -5.71 11.01
N ASP A 42 -11.33 -6.33 10.84
CA ASP A 42 -11.43 -7.79 10.76
C ASP A 42 -10.56 -8.37 9.63
N GLY A 43 -9.77 -9.37 9.97
CA GLY A 43 -8.81 -10.04 9.08
C GLY A 43 -7.43 -9.36 8.99
N THR A 44 -7.21 -8.16 9.58
CA THR A 44 -5.92 -7.46 9.46
C THR A 44 -4.76 -8.24 10.09
N ALA A 45 -4.95 -8.75 11.30
CA ALA A 45 -3.91 -9.53 12.00
C ALA A 45 -3.59 -10.86 11.28
N GLU A 46 -4.62 -11.53 10.78
CA GLU A 46 -4.49 -12.78 10.05
C GLU A 46 -3.74 -12.58 8.73
N VAL A 47 -4.08 -11.54 7.98
CA VAL A 47 -3.43 -11.19 6.71
C VAL A 47 -1.99 -10.76 6.93
N ALA A 48 -1.71 -9.98 7.98
CA ALA A 48 -0.35 -9.62 8.34
C ALA A 48 0.51 -10.88 8.61
N LYS A 49 -0.04 -11.84 9.33
CA LYS A 49 0.63 -13.13 9.58
C LYS A 49 0.78 -13.96 8.30
N GLU A 50 -0.25 -14.01 7.45
CA GLU A 50 -0.25 -14.73 6.16
C GLU A 50 0.90 -14.25 5.26
N PHE A 51 1.10 -12.96 5.15
CA PHE A 51 2.15 -12.37 4.31
C PHE A 51 3.49 -12.13 5.02
N GLY A 52 3.58 -12.42 6.31
CA GLY A 52 4.79 -12.21 7.10
C GLY A 52 5.17 -10.73 7.24
N VAL A 53 4.16 -9.85 7.30
CA VAL A 53 4.33 -8.41 7.48
C VAL A 53 3.97 -7.99 8.92
N ARG A 54 4.43 -6.80 9.33
CA ARG A 54 4.18 -6.32 10.68
C ARG A 54 2.73 -5.87 10.85
N HIS A 55 2.15 -6.14 12.02
CA HIS A 55 0.85 -5.63 12.44
C HIS A 55 1.00 -4.73 13.66
N VAL A 56 0.37 -3.57 13.62
CA VAL A 56 0.30 -2.60 14.74
C VAL A 56 -1.18 -2.24 14.95
N PRO A 57 -1.82 -2.78 16.00
CA PRO A 57 -3.25 -2.60 16.21
C PRO A 57 -3.61 -1.22 16.78
N GLU A 58 -2.67 -0.53 17.42
CA GLU A 58 -2.90 0.74 18.08
C GLU A 58 -3.11 1.86 17.06
N LEU A 59 -4.31 2.45 17.06
CA LEU A 59 -4.65 3.65 16.29
C LEU A 59 -5.67 4.51 17.04
N GLU A 60 -5.57 5.81 16.84
CA GLU A 60 -6.61 6.75 17.25
C GLU A 60 -7.55 7.03 16.08
N TYR A 61 -8.83 7.20 16.41
CA TYR A 61 -9.91 7.40 15.44
C TYR A 61 -10.67 8.67 15.74
N THR A 62 -11.24 9.29 14.71
CA THR A 62 -12.21 10.37 14.88
C THR A 62 -13.50 9.84 15.50
N GLU A 63 -14.39 10.74 15.95
CA GLU A 63 -15.74 10.38 16.41
C GLU A 63 -16.57 9.61 15.35
N GLN A 64 -16.24 9.81 14.06
CA GLN A 64 -16.88 9.13 12.94
C GLN A 64 -16.19 7.79 12.57
N GLY A 65 -15.24 7.33 13.37
CA GLY A 65 -14.54 6.05 13.17
C GLY A 65 -13.51 6.07 12.02
N ARG A 66 -12.99 7.23 11.63
CA ARG A 66 -11.90 7.33 10.65
C ARG A 66 -10.56 7.37 11.37
N PRO A 67 -9.54 6.62 10.90
CA PRO A 67 -8.20 6.71 11.46
C PRO A 67 -7.65 8.15 11.37
N LEU A 68 -7.03 8.62 12.44
CA LEU A 68 -6.34 9.91 12.45
C LEU A 68 -4.99 9.79 11.73
N ALA A 69 -4.74 10.63 10.74
CA ALA A 69 -3.49 10.63 9.98
C ALA A 69 -2.26 10.76 10.88
N ASP A 70 -2.32 11.67 11.86
CA ASP A 70 -1.24 11.86 12.84
C ASP A 70 -0.94 10.58 13.63
N SER A 71 -1.97 9.86 14.07
CA SER A 71 -1.83 8.57 14.75
C SER A 71 -1.20 7.51 13.84
N MET A 72 -1.60 7.45 12.57
CA MET A 72 -1.03 6.50 11.62
C MET A 72 0.50 6.69 11.47
N TYR A 73 0.95 7.93 11.27
CA TYR A 73 2.38 8.23 11.18
C TYR A 73 3.10 7.95 12.50
N LYS A 74 2.57 8.45 13.62
CA LYS A 74 3.15 8.26 14.96
C LYS A 74 3.33 6.79 15.34
N GLU A 75 2.33 5.95 15.10
CA GLU A 75 2.45 4.52 15.42
C GLU A 75 3.41 3.80 14.47
N THR A 76 3.46 4.22 13.20
CA THR A 76 4.44 3.71 12.24
C THR A 76 5.86 4.10 12.62
N GLU A 77 6.12 5.37 12.96
CA GLU A 77 7.45 5.87 13.35
C GLU A 77 8.02 5.15 14.58
N LYS A 78 7.18 4.77 15.55
CA LYS A 78 7.63 4.03 16.75
C LYS A 78 8.27 2.68 16.43
N VAL A 79 7.86 2.04 15.34
CA VAL A 79 8.25 0.66 15.02
C VAL A 79 9.03 0.53 13.72
N SER A 80 8.96 1.54 12.84
CA SER A 80 9.69 1.57 11.58
C SER A 80 11.21 1.66 11.83
N GLN A 81 11.97 0.95 11.00
CA GLN A 81 13.43 1.00 11.00
C GLN A 81 13.99 1.71 9.76
N GLN A 82 13.12 2.33 8.96
CA GLN A 82 13.48 2.90 7.68
C GLN A 82 13.36 4.44 7.67
N PRO A 83 14.21 5.14 6.90
CA PRO A 83 14.23 6.60 6.88
C PRO A 83 13.07 7.24 6.09
N TYR A 84 12.43 6.48 5.22
CA TYR A 84 11.29 6.96 4.42
C TYR A 84 10.02 6.20 4.78
N LEU A 85 8.94 6.93 4.93
CA LEU A 85 7.62 6.40 5.20
C LEU A 85 6.70 6.65 4.02
N CYS A 86 5.95 5.65 3.60
CA CYS A 86 4.96 5.79 2.55
C CYS A 86 3.62 5.21 3.01
N ILE A 87 2.66 6.07 3.25
CA ILE A 87 1.27 5.64 3.38
C ILE A 87 0.74 5.25 2.01
N VAL A 88 0.06 4.14 1.92
CA VAL A 88 -0.56 3.65 0.68
C VAL A 88 -1.93 3.05 1.00
N SER A 89 -2.93 3.30 0.15
CA SER A 89 -4.23 2.66 0.31
C SER A 89 -4.11 1.15 0.14
N ALA A 90 -4.79 0.39 1.00
CA ALA A 90 -4.64 -1.06 1.10
C ALA A 90 -5.09 -1.86 -0.16
N ASP A 91 -5.71 -1.19 -1.11
CA ASP A 91 -6.20 -1.72 -2.38
C ASP A 91 -5.36 -1.31 -3.61
N ILE A 92 -4.20 -0.68 -3.41
CA ILE A 92 -3.32 -0.25 -4.48
C ILE A 92 -2.25 -1.30 -4.77
N VAL A 93 -2.33 -1.94 -5.92
CA VAL A 93 -1.26 -2.80 -6.43
C VAL A 93 -0.07 -1.95 -6.86
N LEU A 94 1.11 -2.23 -6.31
CA LEU A 94 2.36 -1.58 -6.68
C LEU A 94 3.19 -2.49 -7.57
N MET A 95 3.70 -1.94 -8.66
CA MET A 95 4.57 -2.64 -9.62
C MET A 95 6.05 -2.31 -9.38
N GLY A 96 6.96 -3.08 -9.95
CA GLY A 96 8.41 -2.95 -9.72
C GLY A 96 8.99 -1.56 -9.98
N ASN A 97 8.40 -0.79 -10.90
CA ASN A 97 8.83 0.58 -11.18
C ASN A 97 8.60 1.58 -10.03
N PHE A 98 7.75 1.24 -9.05
CA PHE A 98 7.55 2.07 -7.85
C PHE A 98 8.85 2.26 -7.06
N MET A 99 9.61 1.18 -6.84
CA MET A 99 10.87 1.28 -6.10
C MET A 99 11.92 2.12 -6.82
N SER A 100 11.96 2.07 -8.15
CA SER A 100 12.84 2.95 -8.94
C SER A 100 12.48 4.43 -8.78
N ALA A 101 11.20 4.76 -8.69
CA ALA A 101 10.75 6.11 -8.42
C ALA A 101 11.16 6.59 -7.00
N VAL A 102 11.00 5.72 -6.00
CA VAL A 102 11.45 5.99 -4.62
C VAL A 102 12.94 6.27 -4.56
N GLU A 103 13.75 5.46 -5.23
CA GLU A 103 15.21 5.65 -5.29
C GLU A 103 15.60 6.98 -5.92
N GLN A 104 14.94 7.39 -7.01
CA GLN A 104 15.17 8.68 -7.65
C GLN A 104 14.84 9.86 -6.74
N VAL A 105 13.79 9.76 -5.94
CA VAL A 105 13.43 10.78 -4.95
C VAL A 105 14.46 10.83 -3.82
N ALA A 106 14.86 9.67 -3.29
CA ALA A 106 15.85 9.56 -2.22
C ALA A 106 17.23 10.14 -2.61
N GLN A 107 17.63 10.01 -3.88
CA GLN A 107 18.91 10.54 -4.38
C GLN A 107 18.97 12.07 -4.44
N ARG A 108 17.85 12.76 -4.32
CA ARG A 108 17.80 14.24 -4.42
C ARG A 108 18.39 14.98 -3.22
N ASN A 109 18.72 14.29 -2.13
CA ASN A 109 19.34 14.83 -0.90
C ASN A 109 18.65 16.09 -0.33
N ARG A 110 17.33 16.17 -0.43
CA ARG A 110 16.51 17.25 0.10
C ARG A 110 15.15 16.71 0.53
N ALA A 111 14.51 17.40 1.46
CA ALA A 111 13.13 17.10 1.82
C ALA A 111 12.25 17.08 0.56
N SER A 112 11.58 15.99 0.33
CA SER A 112 10.76 15.72 -0.86
C SER A 112 9.49 15.00 -0.48
N LEU A 113 8.41 15.34 -1.14
CA LEU A 113 7.14 14.62 -1.05
C LEU A 113 6.86 13.97 -2.41
N MET A 114 6.58 12.68 -2.43
CA MET A 114 6.12 11.99 -3.63
C MET A 114 4.68 11.54 -3.43
N VAL A 115 3.82 11.99 -4.32
CA VAL A 115 2.39 11.64 -4.31
C VAL A 115 2.07 10.90 -5.61
N GLY A 116 1.29 9.85 -5.53
CA GLY A 116 0.87 9.07 -6.69
C GLY A 116 -0.62 8.96 -6.84
N GLN A 117 -1.04 8.85 -8.10
CA GLN A 117 -2.41 8.59 -8.50
C GLN A 117 -2.52 7.19 -9.08
N ARG A 118 -3.66 6.56 -8.84
CA ARG A 118 -3.96 5.22 -9.36
C ARG A 118 -4.59 5.25 -10.75
N TRP A 119 -4.51 4.12 -11.41
CA TRP A 119 -5.44 3.68 -12.41
C TRP A 119 -6.52 2.83 -11.74
N ASN A 120 -7.78 3.14 -12.00
CA ASN A 120 -8.90 2.30 -11.57
C ASN A 120 -9.03 1.13 -12.56
N LEU A 121 -8.98 -0.07 -12.05
CA LEU A 121 -9.20 -1.29 -12.79
C LEU A 121 -10.09 -2.21 -11.94
N ASP A 122 -11.15 -2.74 -12.55
CA ASP A 122 -12.04 -3.69 -11.86
C ASP A 122 -11.40 -5.07 -11.82
N VAL A 123 -10.73 -5.36 -10.69
CA VAL A 123 -10.09 -6.65 -10.41
C VAL A 123 -10.95 -7.42 -9.41
N THR A 124 -11.67 -8.42 -9.87
CA THR A 124 -12.63 -9.19 -9.08
C THR A 124 -12.06 -10.50 -8.52
N GLU A 125 -10.91 -10.93 -9.02
CA GLU A 125 -10.30 -12.21 -8.70
C GLU A 125 -8.89 -12.05 -8.09
N PRO A 126 -8.40 -13.05 -7.35
CA PRO A 126 -6.99 -13.10 -6.95
C PRO A 126 -6.07 -13.06 -8.16
N ILE A 127 -5.04 -12.22 -8.10
CA ILE A 127 -3.98 -12.17 -9.12
C ILE A 127 -3.07 -13.39 -8.94
N ASP A 128 -2.78 -14.09 -10.02
CA ASP A 128 -1.77 -15.16 -10.04
C ASP A 128 -0.36 -14.55 -10.10
N PHE A 129 0.25 -14.37 -8.93
CA PHE A 129 1.59 -13.79 -8.80
C PHE A 129 2.73 -14.73 -9.20
N GLU A 130 2.44 -15.99 -9.52
CA GLU A 130 3.42 -16.94 -10.07
C GLU A 130 3.50 -16.84 -11.61
N SER A 131 2.53 -16.17 -12.24
CA SER A 131 2.53 -15.84 -13.67
C SER A 131 3.32 -14.56 -13.97
N ASP A 132 3.35 -14.15 -15.24
CA ASP A 132 3.90 -12.86 -15.69
C ASP A 132 2.90 -11.71 -15.43
N TRP A 133 2.47 -11.57 -14.20
CA TRP A 133 1.34 -10.77 -13.76
C TRP A 133 1.49 -9.26 -14.01
N GLU A 134 2.70 -8.67 -13.91
CA GLU A 134 2.89 -7.24 -14.11
C GLU A 134 2.61 -6.80 -15.55
N PRO A 135 3.20 -7.43 -16.60
CA PRO A 135 2.84 -7.15 -17.98
C PRO A 135 1.37 -7.38 -18.29
N GLU A 136 0.79 -8.47 -17.79
CA GLU A 136 -0.62 -8.80 -18.00
C GLU A 136 -1.53 -7.73 -17.40
N LEU A 137 -1.31 -7.39 -16.13
CA LEU A 137 -2.09 -6.35 -15.43
C LEU A 137 -1.91 -4.97 -16.09
N ARG A 138 -0.70 -4.65 -16.57
CA ARG A 138 -0.42 -3.41 -17.28
C ARG A 138 -1.16 -3.33 -18.61
N GLN A 139 -1.19 -4.43 -19.36
CA GLN A 139 -1.95 -4.51 -20.62
C GLN A 139 -3.44 -4.32 -20.35
N ASP A 140 -3.98 -4.96 -19.34
CA ASP A 140 -5.38 -4.86 -18.95
C ASP A 140 -5.72 -3.42 -18.50
N MET A 141 -4.86 -2.82 -17.68
CA MET A 141 -4.98 -1.41 -17.27
C MET A 141 -5.03 -0.46 -18.48
N LEU A 142 -4.18 -0.65 -19.48
CA LEU A 142 -4.16 0.20 -20.67
C LEU A 142 -5.38 -0.01 -21.56
N ALA A 143 -5.96 -1.22 -21.57
CA ALA A 143 -7.11 -1.56 -22.40
C ALA A 143 -8.45 -1.09 -21.81
N ARG A 144 -8.62 -1.17 -20.50
CA ARG A 144 -9.92 -0.92 -19.82
C ARG A 144 -9.83 -0.14 -18.52
N GLY A 145 -8.62 0.24 -18.09
CA GLY A 145 -8.44 1.04 -16.89
C GLY A 145 -8.78 2.52 -17.12
N GLU A 146 -9.16 3.19 -16.06
CA GLU A 146 -9.45 4.62 -16.05
C GLU A 146 -8.52 5.35 -15.08
N TRP A 147 -8.03 6.52 -15.47
CA TRP A 147 -7.30 7.38 -14.55
C TRP A 147 -8.17 7.73 -13.33
N GLY A 148 -7.62 7.58 -12.17
CA GLY A 148 -8.21 8.07 -10.94
C GLY A 148 -8.42 9.59 -10.96
N PRO A 149 -9.24 10.13 -10.05
CA PRO A 149 -9.49 11.56 -9.99
C PRO A 149 -8.17 12.32 -9.74
N ARG A 150 -8.01 13.49 -10.35
CA ARG A 150 -6.79 14.34 -10.19
C ARG A 150 -6.51 14.75 -8.75
N THR A 151 -7.50 14.67 -7.88
CA THR A 151 -7.41 14.94 -6.44
C THR A 151 -7.16 13.68 -5.61
N GLY A 152 -7.01 12.52 -6.24
CA GLY A 152 -6.73 11.26 -5.57
C GLY A 152 -5.27 11.21 -5.12
N GLU A 153 -5.05 11.03 -3.84
CA GLU A 153 -3.75 10.77 -3.24
C GLU A 153 -3.76 9.32 -2.76
N ASP A 154 -3.33 8.40 -3.63
CA ASP A 154 -3.43 6.97 -3.36
C ASP A 154 -2.21 6.44 -2.60
N TYR A 155 -1.08 7.17 -2.69
CA TYR A 155 0.07 7.01 -1.80
C TYR A 155 0.81 8.34 -1.61
N ILE A 156 1.41 8.50 -0.43
CA ILE A 156 2.23 9.66 -0.05
C ILE A 156 3.50 9.15 0.62
N LEU A 157 4.64 9.49 0.04
CA LEU A 157 5.97 9.19 0.59
C LEU A 157 6.59 10.48 1.11
N SER A 158 7.11 10.44 2.33
CA SER A 158 7.81 11.52 3.01
C SER A 158 9.09 11.03 3.70
#